data_61dbeea5d6f3a3445b44ef1b7b61781e
#
_entry.id   61dbeea5d6f3a3445b44ef1b7b61781e
#
_cell.length_a   1.000
_cell.length_b   1.000
_cell.length_c   1.000
_cell.angle_alpha   90.00
_cell.angle_beta   90.00
_cell.angle_gamma   90.00
#
_symmetry.space_group_name_H-M   'P 1'
#
loop_
_entity.id
_entity.type
_entity.pdbx_description
1 polymer ?
#
loop_
_entity_poly.entity_id
_entity_poly.type
_entity_poly.pdbx_seq_one_letter_code
_entity_poly.pdbx_strand_id
1 'polypeptide(L)'
;FSDDHHNCEISQELYQTRDLNNDIFWDCVGSDSPCYPVGSTLTTYRFAGIMSERANNDAADGTVEGGLAWMVSMVNQINLLWVRELGFKLVMVDGSDQLIFTNDNPAPDVFQQDPSCHSSGDPKYCELGEVKPYLESVIGPGGDSTPQNERTWEYGAHFDTRYNGGVAYAPGSTSTNNANYEVFNHEIGHNLGSSHNITIENGWRCSIGGTIMGSRVRTLNGSSGDQYSSHTIELAMNYRNDQMIYQNLGIWAGNYVTGSQEEETGNIIPDLIVPESGFIIPKETPFILEGSSSPYEPSYTFSWEQNDASDESFSMNPTDQQLPFFLPDKGPLFSTVGPTPEGYRRSFPAMESILENNYETEINDYGTMLTVEKLPFASRELNMRLLVRTNDPYAGSFNHKNVQFFVAGTSGPFRVLSQNDSTVWSV
;
A
#
# COMPACT_ATOMS: atom_id res chain seq x y z
N PHE A 1 1.89 15.48 -16.32
CA PHE A 1 1.16 14.71 -15.33
C PHE A 1 1.27 15.49 -14.03
N SER A 2 0.15 16.10 -13.61
CA SER A 2 0.05 16.99 -12.47
C SER A 2 -0.05 16.19 -11.17
N ASP A 3 0.38 16.78 -10.10
CA ASP A 3 0.44 16.40 -8.68
C ASP A 3 -0.81 15.74 -8.04
N ASP A 4 -1.55 14.90 -8.74
CA ASP A 4 -2.87 14.38 -8.32
C ASP A 4 -2.84 13.39 -7.15
N HIS A 5 -1.65 12.92 -6.75
CA HIS A 5 -1.49 12.04 -5.58
C HIS A 5 -1.47 12.78 -4.23
N HIS A 6 -1.55 14.10 -4.23
CA HIS A 6 -1.31 14.91 -3.03
C HIS A 6 -2.52 15.11 -2.13
N ASN A 7 -3.72 14.68 -2.54
CA ASN A 7 -4.96 14.93 -1.82
C ASN A 7 -5.73 13.65 -1.48
N CYS A 8 -5.02 12.57 -1.14
CA CYS A 8 -5.66 11.44 -0.48
C CYS A 8 -5.80 11.76 1.01
N GLU A 9 -7.00 11.93 1.49
CA GLU A 9 -7.31 12.07 2.91
C GLU A 9 -8.17 10.89 3.37
N ILE A 10 -7.74 10.31 4.48
CA ILE A 10 -8.56 9.36 5.23
C ILE A 10 -9.52 10.19 6.07
N SER A 11 -10.80 9.82 6.14
CA SER A 11 -11.73 10.52 7.01
C SER A 11 -11.22 10.44 8.46
N GLN A 12 -10.76 11.57 9.02
CA GLN A 12 -10.08 11.65 10.31
C GLN A 12 -10.95 11.24 11.50
N GLU A 13 -12.28 11.26 11.38
CA GLU A 13 -13.19 10.94 12.48
C GLU A 13 -12.99 9.51 13.04
N LEU A 14 -12.45 8.61 12.25
CA LEU A 14 -12.29 7.21 12.61
C LEU A 14 -10.94 6.88 13.28
N TYR A 15 -9.94 7.77 13.18
CA TYR A 15 -8.62 7.57 13.77
C TYR A 15 -8.42 8.15 15.17
N GLN A 16 -9.30 9.05 15.61
CA GLN A 16 -9.10 9.79 16.86
C GLN A 16 -9.34 8.97 18.16
N THR A 17 -9.80 7.73 18.07
CA THR A 17 -10.12 6.90 19.24
C THR A 17 -9.22 5.69 19.46
N ARG A 18 -8.10 5.56 18.75
CA ARG A 18 -7.20 4.42 18.93
C ARG A 18 -6.43 4.51 20.24
N ASP A 19 -6.70 3.59 21.15
CA ASP A 19 -5.84 3.31 22.30
C ASP A 19 -4.65 2.48 21.84
N LEU A 20 -3.50 3.12 21.73
CA LEU A 20 -2.24 2.59 21.19
C LEU A 20 -1.58 1.54 22.08
N ASN A 21 -2.12 1.31 23.28
CA ASN A 21 -1.58 0.36 24.25
C ASN A 21 -2.19 -1.05 24.12
N ASN A 22 -2.95 -1.32 23.07
CA ASN A 22 -3.57 -2.63 22.88
C ASN A 22 -2.70 -3.50 21.94
N ASP A 23 -1.79 -4.26 22.53
CA ASP A 23 -0.73 -5.06 21.90
C ASP A 23 -1.22 -6.10 20.87
N ILE A 24 -2.50 -6.47 20.88
CA ILE A 24 -3.06 -7.58 20.07
C ILE A 24 -3.01 -7.31 18.56
N PHE A 25 -3.12 -6.05 18.13
CA PHE A 25 -3.07 -5.68 16.70
C PHE A 25 -1.65 -5.77 16.12
N TRP A 26 -0.64 -5.72 16.97
CA TRP A 26 0.78 -5.69 16.61
C TRP A 26 1.44 -7.07 16.58
N ASP A 27 0.87 -8.04 17.28
CA ASP A 27 1.46 -9.38 17.39
C ASP A 27 1.62 -10.05 16.03
N CYS A 28 0.73 -9.77 15.08
CA CYS A 28 0.84 -10.29 13.73
C CYS A 28 1.77 -9.46 12.83
N VAL A 29 1.72 -8.13 12.90
CA VAL A 29 2.54 -7.25 12.06
C VAL A 29 4.03 -7.35 12.41
N GLY A 30 4.35 -7.74 13.64
CA GLY A 30 5.69 -8.02 14.11
C GLY A 30 6.15 -9.46 13.97
N SER A 31 5.30 -10.38 13.50
CA SER A 31 5.63 -11.80 13.39
C SER A 31 6.68 -12.10 12.33
N ASP A 32 7.42 -13.21 12.51
CA ASP A 32 8.43 -13.68 11.56
C ASP A 32 7.86 -14.17 10.22
N SER A 33 6.55 -14.36 10.14
CA SER A 33 5.82 -14.78 8.95
C SER A 33 4.39 -14.21 8.98
N PRO A 34 3.67 -14.14 7.85
CA PRO A 34 2.28 -13.70 7.84
C PRO A 34 1.42 -14.53 8.79
N CYS A 35 0.56 -13.88 9.58
CA CYS A 35 -0.38 -14.57 10.45
C CYS A 35 -1.38 -15.43 9.66
N TYR A 36 -1.71 -14.97 8.47
CA TYR A 36 -2.58 -15.72 7.56
C TYR A 36 -1.84 -16.03 6.27
N PRO A 37 -1.88 -17.30 5.81
CA PRO A 37 -1.24 -17.67 4.55
C PRO A 37 -1.83 -16.88 3.38
N VAL A 38 -0.99 -16.22 2.60
CA VAL A 38 -1.40 -15.51 1.39
C VAL A 38 -1.22 -16.43 0.19
N GLY A 39 -2.29 -16.64 -0.57
CA GLY A 39 -2.28 -17.45 -1.79
C GLY A 39 -2.70 -18.91 -1.59
N SER A 40 -2.96 -19.38 -0.37
CA SER A 40 -3.61 -20.69 -0.16
C SER A 40 -5.08 -20.69 -0.57
N THR A 41 -5.71 -19.52 -0.55
CA THR A 41 -7.10 -19.29 -0.92
C THR A 41 -7.20 -18.10 -1.86
N LEU A 42 -7.96 -18.24 -2.93
CA LEU A 42 -8.40 -17.13 -3.78
C LEU A 42 -9.78 -16.65 -3.28
N THR A 43 -9.84 -15.41 -2.85
CA THR A 43 -11.08 -14.79 -2.36
C THR A 43 -11.66 -13.84 -3.40
N THR A 44 -12.91 -14.06 -3.80
CA THR A 44 -13.60 -13.22 -4.77
C THR A 44 -14.45 -12.16 -4.07
N TYR A 45 -14.34 -10.91 -4.52
CA TYR A 45 -15.14 -9.76 -4.11
C TYR A 45 -15.91 -9.20 -5.29
N ARG A 46 -17.19 -8.89 -5.09
CA ARG A 46 -18.04 -8.24 -6.10
C ARG A 46 -17.90 -6.73 -5.99
N PHE A 47 -17.70 -6.10 -7.13
CA PHE A 47 -17.45 -4.67 -7.25
C PHE A 47 -18.57 -3.97 -8.00
N ALA A 48 -19.08 -2.85 -7.46
CA ALA A 48 -20.08 -1.98 -8.04
C ALA A 48 -19.48 -0.58 -8.28
N GLY A 49 -19.20 -0.24 -9.54
CA GLY A 49 -18.60 1.05 -9.92
C GLY A 49 -19.62 2.00 -10.52
N ILE A 50 -19.77 3.17 -9.92
CA ILE A 50 -20.57 4.30 -10.43
C ILE A 50 -19.65 5.19 -11.27
N MET A 51 -20.03 5.51 -12.49
CA MET A 51 -19.26 6.38 -13.38
C MET A 51 -20.09 7.57 -13.80
N SER A 52 -19.68 8.79 -13.43
CA SER A 52 -20.36 10.01 -13.86
C SER A 52 -20.27 10.19 -15.38
N GLU A 53 -21.18 10.97 -15.95
CA GLU A 53 -21.16 11.34 -17.37
C GLU A 53 -19.84 12.06 -17.74
N ARG A 54 -19.26 12.82 -16.81
CA ARG A 54 -17.98 13.50 -17.02
C ARG A 54 -16.84 12.50 -17.12
N ALA A 55 -16.73 11.59 -16.16
CA ALA A 55 -15.71 10.55 -16.20
C ALA A 55 -15.87 9.65 -17.44
N ASN A 56 -17.11 9.34 -17.83
CA ASN A 56 -17.40 8.56 -19.02
C ASN A 56 -16.96 9.28 -20.30
N ASN A 57 -17.22 10.59 -20.41
CA ASN A 57 -16.78 11.39 -21.57
C ASN A 57 -15.25 11.54 -21.63
N ASP A 58 -14.59 11.69 -20.48
CA ASP A 58 -13.17 12.01 -20.41
C ASP A 58 -12.28 10.76 -20.51
N ALA A 59 -12.72 9.65 -19.91
CA ALA A 59 -11.93 8.41 -19.78
C ALA A 59 -12.42 7.26 -20.69
N ALA A 60 -13.64 7.35 -21.22
CA ALA A 60 -14.22 6.37 -22.13
C ALA A 60 -14.73 7.06 -23.41
N ASP A 61 -15.91 6.73 -23.90
CA ASP A 61 -16.49 7.29 -25.14
C ASP A 61 -17.85 7.98 -24.93
N GLY A 62 -18.27 8.16 -23.68
CA GLY A 62 -19.55 8.79 -23.32
C GLY A 62 -20.77 7.87 -23.48
N THR A 63 -20.60 6.62 -23.91
CA THR A 63 -21.66 5.62 -24.00
C THR A 63 -21.69 4.70 -22.79
N VAL A 64 -22.81 4.00 -22.56
CA VAL A 64 -22.88 2.99 -21.47
C VAL A 64 -21.92 1.84 -21.74
N GLU A 65 -21.84 1.38 -23.00
CA GLU A 65 -20.94 0.29 -23.41
C GLU A 65 -19.47 0.67 -23.22
N GLY A 66 -19.07 1.89 -23.60
CA GLY A 66 -17.71 2.39 -23.44
C GLY A 66 -17.33 2.57 -21.98
N GLY A 67 -18.21 3.16 -21.17
CA GLY A 67 -18.02 3.30 -19.73
C GLY A 67 -17.90 1.95 -19.02
N LEU A 68 -18.73 0.98 -19.40
CA LEU A 68 -18.64 -0.38 -18.85
C LEU A 68 -17.32 -1.09 -19.25
N ALA A 69 -16.90 -0.95 -20.51
CA ALA A 69 -15.63 -1.50 -20.99
C ALA A 69 -14.43 -0.89 -20.23
N TRP A 70 -14.48 0.43 -20.00
CA TRP A 70 -13.48 1.11 -19.16
C TRP A 70 -13.46 0.55 -17.73
N MET A 71 -14.62 0.38 -17.11
CA MET A 71 -14.73 -0.17 -15.73
C MET A 71 -14.16 -1.58 -15.65
N VAL A 72 -14.48 -2.44 -16.62
CA VAL A 72 -13.91 -3.81 -16.73
C VAL A 72 -12.40 -3.76 -16.88
N SER A 73 -11.86 -2.81 -17.65
CA SER A 73 -10.41 -2.62 -17.78
C SER A 73 -9.77 -2.24 -16.45
N MET A 74 -10.39 -1.34 -15.68
CA MET A 74 -9.92 -0.96 -14.32
C MET A 74 -9.91 -2.15 -13.38
N VAL A 75 -10.99 -2.92 -13.31
CA VAL A 75 -11.08 -4.12 -12.50
C VAL A 75 -10.02 -5.16 -12.90
N ASN A 76 -9.78 -5.35 -14.19
CA ASN A 76 -8.75 -6.27 -14.66
C ASN A 76 -7.33 -5.82 -14.26
N GLN A 77 -7.04 -4.52 -14.30
CA GLN A 77 -5.77 -3.97 -13.86
C GLN A 77 -5.58 -4.17 -12.35
N ILE A 78 -6.61 -3.95 -11.53
CA ILE A 78 -6.56 -4.28 -10.09
C ILE A 78 -6.30 -5.77 -9.88
N ASN A 79 -6.96 -6.63 -10.63
CA ASN A 79 -6.79 -8.09 -10.51
C ASN A 79 -5.38 -8.56 -10.84
N LEU A 80 -4.65 -7.90 -11.77
CA LEU A 80 -3.23 -8.24 -12.02
C LEU A 80 -2.38 -8.10 -10.77
N LEU A 81 -2.74 -7.20 -9.87
CA LEU A 81 -2.06 -7.00 -8.60
C LEU A 81 -2.66 -7.83 -7.47
N TRP A 82 -3.97 -7.74 -7.28
CA TRP A 82 -4.66 -8.36 -6.16
C TRP A 82 -4.55 -9.88 -6.16
N VAL A 83 -4.69 -10.51 -7.33
CA VAL A 83 -4.52 -11.97 -7.48
C VAL A 83 -3.10 -12.39 -7.11
N ARG A 84 -2.11 -11.60 -7.55
CA ARG A 84 -0.69 -11.89 -7.31
C ARG A 84 -0.26 -11.68 -5.86
N GLU A 85 -0.75 -10.61 -5.20
CA GLU A 85 -0.19 -10.16 -3.93
C GLU A 85 -1.07 -10.49 -2.72
N LEU A 86 -2.38 -10.63 -2.93
CA LEU A 86 -3.35 -10.82 -1.86
C LEU A 86 -4.10 -12.16 -1.95
N GLY A 87 -4.06 -12.82 -3.10
CA GLY A 87 -5.00 -13.90 -3.38
C GLY A 87 -6.46 -13.41 -3.41
N PHE A 88 -6.69 -12.17 -3.84
CA PHE A 88 -8.00 -11.56 -3.97
C PHE A 88 -8.34 -11.32 -5.44
N LYS A 89 -9.62 -11.35 -5.76
CA LYS A 89 -10.13 -11.10 -7.11
C LYS A 89 -11.39 -10.25 -7.06
N LEU A 90 -11.42 -9.17 -7.83
CA LEU A 90 -12.62 -8.38 -8.07
C LEU A 90 -13.38 -8.93 -9.27
N VAL A 91 -14.70 -8.96 -9.17
CA VAL A 91 -15.62 -9.23 -10.29
C VAL A 91 -16.72 -8.18 -10.31
N MET A 92 -17.10 -7.74 -11.50
CA MET A 92 -18.21 -6.79 -11.65
C MET A 92 -19.52 -7.42 -11.21
N VAL A 93 -20.39 -6.64 -10.55
CA VAL A 93 -21.76 -7.06 -10.22
C VAL A 93 -22.65 -7.09 -11.46
N ASP A 94 -23.69 -7.91 -11.44
CA ASP A 94 -24.76 -7.84 -12.42
C ASP A 94 -25.48 -6.48 -12.30
N GLY A 95 -25.90 -5.91 -13.44
CA GLY A 95 -26.56 -4.60 -13.48
C GLY A 95 -25.61 -3.40 -13.43
N SER A 96 -24.29 -3.62 -13.57
CA SER A 96 -23.28 -2.54 -13.61
C SER A 96 -23.53 -1.50 -14.71
N ASP A 97 -24.23 -1.88 -15.78
CA ASP A 97 -24.65 -0.96 -16.84
C ASP A 97 -25.57 0.17 -16.35
N GLN A 98 -26.34 -0.08 -15.28
CA GLN A 98 -27.22 0.92 -14.64
C GLN A 98 -26.45 1.99 -13.85
N LEU A 99 -25.16 1.75 -13.59
CA LEU A 99 -24.27 2.62 -12.83
C LEU A 99 -23.39 3.51 -13.72
N ILE A 100 -23.53 3.39 -15.06
CA ILE A 100 -22.78 4.18 -16.05
C ILE A 100 -23.66 5.31 -16.56
N PHE A 101 -23.27 6.54 -16.27
CA PHE A 101 -24.01 7.72 -16.65
C PHE A 101 -23.46 8.32 -17.95
N THR A 102 -24.37 8.99 -18.69
CA THR A 102 -24.10 9.62 -19.99
C THR A 102 -24.68 11.04 -20.01
N ASN A 103 -24.35 11.83 -21.02
CA ASN A 103 -24.93 13.18 -21.15
C ASN A 103 -26.46 13.16 -21.27
N ASP A 104 -27.03 12.10 -21.86
CA ASP A 104 -28.50 11.95 -22.00
C ASP A 104 -29.15 11.41 -20.72
N ASN A 105 -28.36 10.76 -19.85
CA ASN A 105 -28.77 10.26 -18.54
C ASN A 105 -27.67 10.58 -17.52
N PRO A 106 -27.60 11.84 -17.03
CA PRO A 106 -26.53 12.27 -16.12
C PRO A 106 -26.64 11.62 -14.72
N ALA A 107 -25.54 11.62 -14.00
CA ALA A 107 -25.49 11.13 -12.63
C ALA A 107 -26.50 11.89 -11.74
N PRO A 108 -27.13 11.21 -10.76
CA PRO A 108 -28.07 11.82 -9.83
C PRO A 108 -27.48 13.01 -9.06
N ASP A 109 -28.36 13.89 -8.57
CA ASP A 109 -27.98 15.11 -7.83
C ASP A 109 -27.07 14.84 -6.62
N VAL A 110 -27.17 13.66 -6.01
CA VAL A 110 -26.28 13.26 -4.89
C VAL A 110 -24.82 13.18 -5.31
N PHE A 111 -24.54 13.01 -6.60
CA PHE A 111 -23.21 13.04 -7.22
C PHE A 111 -22.95 14.31 -8.03
N GLN A 112 -23.68 15.37 -7.77
CA GLN A 112 -23.54 16.69 -8.37
C GLN A 112 -23.24 17.76 -7.31
N GLN A 113 -22.65 17.37 -6.20
CA GLN A 113 -22.42 18.25 -5.05
C GLN A 113 -21.50 19.43 -5.46
N ASP A 114 -21.85 20.59 -4.93
CA ASP A 114 -21.05 21.80 -5.11
C ASP A 114 -19.71 21.65 -4.36
N PRO A 115 -18.58 22.05 -4.94
CA PRO A 115 -17.27 22.00 -4.25
C PRO A 115 -17.25 22.69 -2.87
N SER A 116 -18.12 23.64 -2.63
CA SER A 116 -18.25 24.33 -1.34
C SER A 116 -18.86 23.46 -0.22
N CYS A 117 -19.35 22.26 -0.55
CA CYS A 117 -19.92 21.33 0.43
C CYS A 117 -18.89 20.87 1.48
N HIS A 118 -17.60 20.92 1.15
CA HIS A 118 -16.52 20.60 2.06
C HIS A 118 -15.46 21.72 2.08
N SER A 119 -14.78 21.89 3.20
CA SER A 119 -13.79 22.96 3.42
C SER A 119 -12.57 22.88 2.48
N SER A 120 -12.28 21.69 1.94
CA SER A 120 -11.21 21.49 0.93
C SER A 120 -11.56 22.06 -0.45
N GLY A 121 -12.84 22.35 -0.72
CA GLY A 121 -13.30 22.74 -2.05
C GLY A 121 -13.37 21.56 -3.06
N ASP A 122 -13.40 20.30 -2.58
CA ASP A 122 -13.46 19.10 -3.40
C ASP A 122 -14.74 18.30 -3.06
N PRO A 123 -15.63 18.05 -4.02
CA PRO A 123 -16.90 17.36 -3.79
C PRO A 123 -16.76 15.89 -3.42
N LYS A 124 -15.59 15.26 -3.65
CA LYS A 124 -15.35 13.85 -3.31
C LYS A 124 -15.66 13.50 -1.85
N TYR A 125 -15.40 14.43 -0.91
CA TYR A 125 -15.65 14.22 0.52
C TYR A 125 -17.14 14.19 0.87
N CYS A 126 -17.95 14.96 0.17
CA CYS A 126 -19.41 14.96 0.36
C CYS A 126 -20.04 13.74 -0.31
N GLU A 127 -19.57 13.41 -1.50
CA GLU A 127 -20.13 12.34 -2.31
C GLU A 127 -19.74 10.94 -1.82
N LEU A 128 -18.64 10.81 -1.04
CA LEU A 128 -18.24 9.54 -0.44
C LEU A 128 -19.37 8.90 0.38
N GLY A 129 -20.06 9.70 1.19
CA GLY A 129 -21.18 9.23 2.02
C GLY A 129 -22.40 8.78 1.21
N GLU A 130 -22.51 9.18 -0.05
CA GLU A 130 -23.63 8.86 -0.94
C GLU A 130 -23.43 7.57 -1.74
N VAL A 131 -22.18 7.08 -1.85
CA VAL A 131 -21.85 5.89 -2.66
C VAL A 131 -22.63 4.67 -2.18
N LYS A 132 -22.56 4.33 -0.90
CA LYS A 132 -23.23 3.14 -0.36
C LYS A 132 -24.75 3.23 -0.45
N PRO A 133 -25.43 4.29 0.03
CA PRO A 133 -26.88 4.41 -0.09
C PRO A 133 -27.39 4.32 -1.54
N TYR A 134 -26.64 4.90 -2.47
CA TYR A 134 -27.00 4.86 -3.87
C TYR A 134 -26.87 3.43 -4.45
N LEU A 135 -25.76 2.74 -4.21
CA LEU A 135 -25.56 1.36 -4.66
C LEU A 135 -26.63 0.43 -4.06
N GLU A 136 -26.97 0.59 -2.77
CA GLU A 136 -28.03 -0.18 -2.14
C GLU A 136 -29.40 0.04 -2.80
N SER A 137 -29.67 1.23 -3.30
CA SER A 137 -30.93 1.56 -3.99
C SER A 137 -31.03 0.96 -5.39
N VAL A 138 -29.91 0.76 -6.10
CA VAL A 138 -29.86 0.32 -7.51
C VAL A 138 -29.54 -1.16 -7.65
N ILE A 139 -28.51 -1.61 -6.92
CA ILE A 139 -27.96 -2.98 -7.01
C ILE A 139 -28.50 -3.87 -5.87
N GLY A 140 -28.74 -3.29 -4.71
CA GLY A 140 -29.18 -4.00 -3.52
C GLY A 140 -28.20 -3.90 -2.37
N PRO A 141 -28.50 -4.54 -1.21
CA PRO A 141 -27.70 -4.39 -0.01
C PRO A 141 -26.26 -4.86 -0.21
N GLY A 142 -25.29 -4.14 0.34
CA GLY A 142 -23.88 -4.50 0.19
C GLY A 142 -22.93 -3.68 1.04
N GLY A 143 -21.64 -3.91 0.81
CA GLY A 143 -20.57 -3.26 1.53
C GLY A 143 -20.46 -3.66 3.00
N ASP A 144 -19.68 -2.88 3.73
CA ASP A 144 -19.52 -3.00 5.18
C ASP A 144 -20.86 -2.85 5.92
N SER A 145 -20.96 -3.41 7.12
CA SER A 145 -22.17 -3.41 7.95
C SER A 145 -23.36 -4.22 7.38
N THR A 146 -23.27 -4.76 6.17
CA THR A 146 -24.26 -5.67 5.60
C THR A 146 -23.84 -7.13 5.88
N PRO A 147 -24.71 -8.00 6.40
CA PRO A 147 -24.38 -9.42 6.57
C PRO A 147 -23.93 -10.06 5.26
N GLN A 148 -22.87 -10.89 5.30
CA GLN A 148 -22.27 -11.47 4.09
C GLN A 148 -23.30 -12.21 3.20
N ASN A 149 -24.21 -12.94 3.80
CA ASN A 149 -25.25 -13.69 3.08
C ASN A 149 -26.35 -12.82 2.44
N GLU A 150 -26.38 -11.53 2.75
CA GLU A 150 -27.34 -10.57 2.22
C GLU A 150 -26.70 -9.63 1.19
N ARG A 151 -25.36 -9.63 1.09
CA ARG A 151 -24.63 -8.74 0.18
C ARG A 151 -24.84 -9.12 -1.28
N THR A 152 -25.03 -8.10 -2.10
CA THR A 152 -24.97 -8.18 -3.57
C THR A 152 -23.65 -7.65 -4.12
N TRP A 153 -22.91 -6.85 -3.33
CA TRP A 153 -21.59 -6.31 -3.63
C TRP A 153 -20.76 -6.14 -2.35
N GLU A 154 -19.44 -6.20 -2.47
CA GLU A 154 -18.48 -6.03 -1.37
C GLU A 154 -17.83 -4.67 -1.39
N TYR A 155 -17.37 -4.23 -2.57
CA TYR A 155 -16.72 -2.93 -2.73
C TYR A 155 -17.47 -2.07 -3.74
N GLY A 156 -17.57 -0.77 -3.43
CA GLY A 156 -18.19 0.23 -4.28
C GLY A 156 -17.30 1.44 -4.50
N ALA A 157 -17.39 2.06 -5.68
CA ALA A 157 -16.67 3.29 -5.97
C ALA A 157 -17.50 4.23 -6.84
N HIS A 158 -17.26 5.54 -6.68
CA HIS A 158 -17.74 6.54 -7.61
C HIS A 158 -16.56 7.20 -8.32
N PHE A 159 -16.63 7.32 -9.63
CA PHE A 159 -15.61 7.91 -10.49
C PHE A 159 -16.12 9.20 -11.11
N ASP A 160 -15.41 10.31 -10.86
CA ASP A 160 -15.71 11.61 -11.43
C ASP A 160 -14.43 12.43 -11.66
N THR A 161 -14.25 12.99 -12.85
CA THR A 161 -13.07 13.79 -13.20
C THR A 161 -12.99 15.16 -12.50
N ARG A 162 -14.03 15.56 -11.76
CA ARG A 162 -13.98 16.74 -10.88
C ARG A 162 -13.11 16.51 -9.64
N TYR A 163 -12.89 15.26 -9.25
CA TYR A 163 -12.13 14.95 -8.05
C TYR A 163 -10.64 15.19 -8.25
N ASN A 164 -10.03 15.80 -7.27
CA ASN A 164 -8.58 15.87 -7.18
C ASN A 164 -8.10 14.67 -6.34
N GLY A 165 -7.67 13.58 -7.01
CA GLY A 165 -7.31 12.33 -6.39
C GLY A 165 -8.52 11.48 -5.97
N GLY A 166 -8.47 10.86 -4.81
CA GLY A 166 -9.53 10.04 -4.26
C GLY A 166 -9.69 10.22 -2.76
N VAL A 167 -10.66 9.53 -2.20
CA VAL A 167 -10.85 9.33 -0.75
C VAL A 167 -11.63 8.04 -0.50
N ALA A 168 -11.30 7.32 0.56
CA ALA A 168 -11.97 6.09 0.93
C ALA A 168 -12.21 6.00 2.43
N TYR A 169 -13.17 5.17 2.83
CA TYR A 169 -13.25 4.71 4.22
C TYR A 169 -12.18 3.64 4.49
N ALA A 170 -11.46 3.78 5.58
CA ALA A 170 -10.34 2.89 5.93
C ALA A 170 -10.45 2.34 7.37
N PRO A 171 -10.72 1.04 7.58
CA PRO A 171 -11.26 0.11 6.59
C PRO A 171 -12.70 0.43 6.22
N GLY A 172 -13.16 -0.06 5.10
CA GLY A 172 -14.53 0.17 4.64
C GLY A 172 -14.84 -0.54 3.35
N SER A 173 -15.87 -0.08 2.66
CA SER A 173 -16.34 -0.71 1.44
C SER A 173 -16.51 0.26 0.27
N THR A 174 -16.34 1.56 0.50
CA THR A 174 -16.62 2.57 -0.54
C THR A 174 -15.53 3.62 -0.67
N SER A 175 -15.37 4.13 -1.89
CA SER A 175 -14.44 5.20 -2.23
C SER A 175 -15.02 6.13 -3.30
N THR A 176 -14.43 7.33 -3.39
CA THR A 176 -14.60 8.24 -4.53
C THR A 176 -13.25 8.48 -5.17
N ASN A 177 -13.20 8.46 -6.50
CA ASN A 177 -11.95 8.46 -7.25
C ASN A 177 -12.06 9.37 -8.47
N ASN A 178 -10.98 10.07 -8.82
CA ASN A 178 -10.86 10.52 -10.19
C ASN A 178 -10.76 9.29 -11.12
N ALA A 179 -10.99 9.47 -12.41
CA ALA A 179 -10.99 8.35 -13.36
C ALA A 179 -9.55 7.88 -13.68
N ASN A 180 -8.75 7.57 -12.66
CA ASN A 180 -7.36 7.15 -12.74
C ASN A 180 -7.14 5.82 -12.02
N TYR A 181 -6.47 4.87 -12.68
CA TYR A 181 -6.16 3.55 -12.13
C TYR A 181 -5.32 3.63 -10.84
N GLU A 182 -4.27 4.45 -10.82
CA GLU A 182 -3.37 4.55 -9.67
C GLU A 182 -4.11 5.04 -8.42
N VAL A 183 -4.98 6.05 -8.60
CA VAL A 183 -5.84 6.57 -7.52
C VAL A 183 -6.82 5.49 -7.05
N PHE A 184 -7.51 4.82 -7.95
CA PHE A 184 -8.46 3.78 -7.56
C PHE A 184 -7.77 2.63 -6.82
N ASN A 185 -6.60 2.17 -7.30
CA ASN A 185 -5.83 1.13 -6.65
C ASN A 185 -5.36 1.53 -5.24
N HIS A 186 -5.02 2.80 -5.07
CA HIS A 186 -4.67 3.37 -3.78
C HIS A 186 -5.90 3.43 -2.83
N GLU A 187 -7.02 3.97 -3.30
CA GLU A 187 -8.23 4.11 -2.48
C GLU A 187 -8.83 2.77 -2.06
N ILE A 188 -8.82 1.78 -2.94
CA ILE A 188 -9.27 0.44 -2.57
C ILE A 188 -8.32 -0.24 -1.57
N GLY A 189 -7.05 0.14 -1.57
CA GLY A 189 -6.09 -0.24 -0.53
C GLY A 189 -6.48 0.30 0.85
N HIS A 190 -7.05 1.50 0.93
CA HIS A 190 -7.64 2.02 2.16
C HIS A 190 -8.86 1.20 2.60
N ASN A 191 -9.71 0.80 1.68
CA ASN A 191 -10.84 -0.08 2.01
C ASN A 191 -10.38 -1.41 2.62
N LEU A 192 -9.20 -1.92 2.26
CA LEU A 192 -8.56 -3.09 2.86
C LEU A 192 -7.96 -2.83 4.26
N GLY A 193 -8.12 -1.64 4.81
CA GLY A 193 -7.64 -1.26 6.13
C GLY A 193 -6.25 -0.62 6.15
N SER A 194 -5.60 -0.46 5.00
CA SER A 194 -4.27 0.18 4.96
C SER A 194 -4.39 1.69 5.11
N SER A 195 -3.50 2.24 5.91
CA SER A 195 -3.17 3.67 5.88
C SER A 195 -2.01 3.91 4.91
N HIS A 196 -1.65 5.17 4.64
CA HIS A 196 -0.46 5.48 3.86
C HIS A 196 0.81 4.90 4.50
N ASN A 197 1.74 4.36 3.73
CA ASN A 197 3.00 3.83 4.24
C ASN A 197 3.92 4.91 4.79
N ILE A 198 3.84 6.13 4.27
CA ILE A 198 4.37 7.32 4.92
C ILE A 198 3.29 8.36 4.92
N THR A 199 2.75 8.68 6.03
CA THR A 199 2.19 10.00 6.26
C THR A 199 2.75 10.57 7.54
N ILE A 200 2.90 11.82 7.49
CA ILE A 200 3.38 12.71 8.49
C ILE A 200 2.36 12.88 9.59
N GLU A 201 1.10 12.64 9.30
CA GLU A 201 -0.02 13.05 10.14
C GLU A 201 -0.45 12.01 11.19
N ASN A 202 -0.13 10.72 11.01
CA ASN A 202 -0.67 9.67 11.86
C ASN A 202 0.29 8.55 12.25
N GLY A 203 1.56 8.82 12.41
CA GLY A 203 2.47 8.08 13.29
C GLY A 203 2.82 6.59 13.02
N TRP A 204 2.18 5.89 12.11
CA TRP A 204 2.26 4.43 12.02
C TRP A 204 2.89 3.94 10.73
N ARG A 205 4.21 3.86 10.62
CA ARG A 205 4.76 3.50 9.31
C ARG A 205 6.07 2.75 9.29
N CYS A 206 6.03 1.68 8.56
CA CYS A 206 7.10 0.71 8.47
C CYS A 206 7.88 0.74 7.16
N SER A 207 7.54 1.57 6.18
CA SER A 207 8.33 1.65 4.94
C SER A 207 8.29 3.02 4.29
N ILE A 208 9.33 3.36 3.55
CA ILE A 208 9.44 4.61 2.79
C ILE A 208 9.15 4.33 1.31
N GLY A 209 8.17 5.02 0.73
CA GLY A 209 7.92 5.07 -0.72
C GLY A 209 7.77 3.72 -1.42
N GLY A 210 7.77 3.75 -2.71
CA GLY A 210 7.87 2.57 -3.55
C GLY A 210 6.70 1.58 -3.52
N THR A 211 5.59 1.93 -2.86
CA THR A 211 4.40 1.09 -2.76
C THR A 211 3.14 1.86 -3.13
N ILE A 212 2.07 1.14 -3.45
CA ILE A 212 0.78 1.74 -3.82
C ILE A 212 0.24 2.66 -2.73
N MET A 213 0.40 2.27 -1.46
CA MET A 213 0.00 3.08 -0.32
C MET A 213 1.06 4.10 0.11
N GLY A 214 2.17 4.21 -0.63
CA GLY A 214 3.17 5.24 -0.42
C GLY A 214 2.70 6.60 -0.95
N SER A 215 2.67 7.63 -0.10
CA SER A 215 2.42 8.98 -0.56
C SER A 215 3.73 9.67 -0.94
N ARG A 216 3.78 10.32 -2.09
CA ARG A 216 4.79 11.27 -2.56
C ARG A 216 6.21 10.78 -2.83
N VAL A 217 6.63 9.59 -2.44
CA VAL A 217 7.99 9.13 -2.73
C VAL A 217 7.95 8.05 -3.79
N ARG A 218 8.42 8.38 -4.98
CA ARG A 218 8.61 7.41 -6.06
C ARG A 218 9.67 6.38 -5.68
N THR A 219 9.61 5.23 -6.31
CA THR A 219 10.68 4.23 -6.21
C THR A 219 12.01 4.80 -6.72
N LEU A 220 13.11 4.19 -6.30
CA LEU A 220 14.45 4.48 -6.84
C LEU A 220 14.50 4.41 -8.38
N ASN A 221 13.58 3.71 -9.01
CA ASN A 221 13.43 3.57 -10.48
C ASN A 221 12.40 4.51 -11.09
N GLY A 222 11.79 5.42 -10.32
CA GLY A 222 10.86 6.43 -10.84
C GLY A 222 9.43 5.95 -11.11
N SER A 223 9.05 4.72 -10.72
CA SER A 223 7.66 4.25 -10.76
C SER A 223 6.93 4.54 -9.44
N SER A 224 5.67 4.94 -9.50
CA SER A 224 4.74 4.79 -8.38
C SER A 224 4.59 3.30 -8.12
N GLY A 225 4.74 2.83 -6.90
CA GLY A 225 4.89 1.39 -6.63
C GLY A 225 3.79 0.53 -7.24
N ASP A 226 4.23 -0.51 -7.95
CA ASP A 226 3.35 -1.52 -8.55
C ASP A 226 3.08 -2.69 -7.59
N GLN A 227 3.17 -2.42 -6.28
CA GLN A 227 3.09 -3.43 -5.23
C GLN A 227 2.51 -2.85 -3.94
N TYR A 228 1.90 -3.69 -3.14
CA TYR A 228 1.62 -3.39 -1.74
C TYR A 228 2.85 -3.68 -0.86
N SER A 229 3.01 -2.93 0.22
CA SER A 229 3.98 -3.29 1.27
C SER A 229 3.51 -4.53 2.03
N SER A 230 4.45 -5.22 2.68
CA SER A 230 4.10 -6.34 3.58
C SER A 230 3.09 -5.92 4.64
N HIS A 231 3.22 -4.72 5.18
CA HIS A 231 2.27 -4.17 6.15
C HIS A 231 0.84 -4.05 5.57
N THR A 232 0.69 -3.53 4.36
CA THR A 232 -0.61 -3.45 3.69
C THR A 232 -1.20 -4.83 3.45
N ILE A 233 -0.38 -5.79 3.01
CA ILE A 233 -0.81 -7.18 2.77
C ILE A 233 -1.29 -7.82 4.09
N GLU A 234 -0.55 -7.66 5.19
CA GLU A 234 -0.95 -8.17 6.50
C GLU A 234 -2.26 -7.56 6.99
N LEU A 235 -2.44 -6.25 6.84
CA LEU A 235 -3.70 -5.58 7.19
C LEU A 235 -4.87 -6.11 6.37
N ALA A 236 -4.70 -6.27 5.06
CA ALA A 236 -5.73 -6.81 4.18
C ALA A 236 -6.11 -8.24 4.57
N MET A 237 -5.13 -9.07 4.92
CA MET A 237 -5.37 -10.46 5.35
C MET A 237 -6.03 -10.52 6.73
N ASN A 238 -5.63 -9.67 7.68
CA ASN A 238 -6.27 -9.55 8.97
C ASN A 238 -7.72 -9.08 8.81
N TYR A 239 -7.96 -8.08 7.97
CA TYR A 239 -9.28 -7.56 7.68
C TYR A 239 -10.20 -8.62 7.06
N ARG A 240 -9.67 -9.47 6.17
CA ARG A 240 -10.39 -10.60 5.60
C ARG A 240 -10.72 -11.67 6.65
N ASN A 241 -9.75 -12.06 7.49
CA ASN A 241 -9.82 -13.30 8.29
C ASN A 241 -10.24 -13.07 9.73
N ASP A 242 -9.97 -11.91 10.32
CA ASP A 242 -10.16 -11.69 11.75
C ASP A 242 -11.14 -10.58 12.09
N GLN A 243 -12.40 -10.93 12.01
CA GLN A 243 -13.51 -10.12 12.49
C GLN A 243 -13.40 -9.78 14.00
N MET A 244 -12.74 -10.64 14.77
CA MET A 244 -12.69 -10.53 16.24
C MET A 244 -11.71 -9.45 16.71
N ILE A 245 -10.59 -9.26 16.04
CA ILE A 245 -9.61 -8.22 16.40
C ILE A 245 -10.26 -6.83 16.30
N TYR A 246 -10.96 -6.56 15.21
CA TYR A 246 -11.66 -5.30 15.03
C TYR A 246 -12.87 -5.14 15.96
N GLN A 247 -13.57 -6.22 16.30
CA GLN A 247 -14.68 -6.20 17.27
C GLN A 247 -14.20 -5.95 18.71
N ASN A 248 -13.08 -6.54 19.11
CA ASN A 248 -12.53 -6.36 20.46
C ASN A 248 -11.97 -4.95 20.71
N LEU A 249 -11.55 -4.24 19.65
CA LEU A 249 -11.09 -2.86 19.73
C LEU A 249 -12.24 -1.84 19.82
N GLY A 250 -13.51 -2.30 19.72
CA GLY A 250 -14.69 -1.43 19.84
C GLY A 250 -14.87 -0.41 18.71
N ILE A 251 -13.98 -0.40 17.74
CA ILE A 251 -13.86 0.65 16.73
C ILE A 251 -14.61 0.26 15.44
N TRP A 252 -14.76 -1.04 15.16
CA TRP A 252 -15.19 -1.53 13.84
C TRP A 252 -16.19 -2.68 13.86
N ALA A 253 -16.95 -2.84 14.92
CA ALA A 253 -17.97 -3.88 14.99
C ALA A 253 -18.91 -3.76 13.77
N GLY A 254 -18.70 -4.61 12.77
CA GLY A 254 -19.53 -4.69 11.58
C GLY A 254 -18.96 -4.07 10.29
N ASN A 255 -17.78 -3.43 10.31
CA ASN A 255 -17.23 -2.72 9.14
C ASN A 255 -16.19 -3.54 8.34
N TYR A 256 -16.22 -4.85 8.43
CA TYR A 256 -15.32 -5.69 7.63
C TYR A 256 -16.06 -6.28 6.44
N VAL A 257 -15.33 -6.54 5.38
CA VAL A 257 -15.86 -7.08 4.13
C VAL A 257 -15.17 -8.41 3.84
N THR A 258 -15.87 -9.51 4.14
CA THR A 258 -15.45 -10.84 3.71
C THR A 258 -15.84 -11.06 2.25
N GLY A 259 -15.06 -11.85 1.51
CA GLY A 259 -15.35 -12.14 0.12
C GLY A 259 -16.65 -12.93 -0.09
N SER A 260 -17.17 -12.88 -1.30
CA SER A 260 -18.38 -13.60 -1.71
C SER A 260 -18.15 -15.09 -1.94
N GLN A 261 -16.93 -15.45 -2.35
CA GLN A 261 -16.52 -16.84 -2.62
C GLN A 261 -15.07 -17.02 -2.21
N GLU A 262 -14.74 -18.23 -1.77
CA GLU A 262 -13.40 -18.69 -1.48
C GLU A 262 -13.13 -20.01 -2.20
N GLU A 263 -11.94 -20.11 -2.78
CA GLU A 263 -11.46 -21.29 -3.50
C GLU A 263 -10.05 -21.65 -3.02
N GLU A 264 -9.85 -22.89 -2.60
CA GLU A 264 -8.52 -23.41 -2.27
C GLU A 264 -7.67 -23.50 -3.54
N THR A 265 -6.51 -22.86 -3.52
CA THR A 265 -5.62 -22.79 -4.71
C THR A 265 -4.72 -24.01 -4.85
N GLY A 266 -4.40 -24.67 -3.74
CA GLY A 266 -3.37 -25.70 -3.70
C GLY A 266 -1.92 -25.17 -3.86
N ASN A 267 -1.72 -23.87 -3.83
CA ASN A 267 -0.41 -23.27 -3.99
C ASN A 267 0.54 -23.59 -2.83
N ILE A 268 1.81 -23.78 -3.17
CA ILE A 268 2.89 -23.89 -2.19
C ILE A 268 3.37 -22.48 -1.86
N ILE A 269 3.30 -22.13 -0.58
CA ILE A 269 3.85 -20.87 -0.07
C ILE A 269 5.33 -21.10 0.23
N PRO A 270 6.27 -20.38 -0.41
CA PRO A 270 7.70 -20.61 -0.18
C PRO A 270 8.12 -20.19 1.23
N ASP A 271 8.92 -21.02 1.89
CA ASP A 271 9.64 -20.62 3.09
C ASP A 271 10.82 -19.69 2.74
N LEU A 272 11.16 -18.78 3.63
CA LEU A 272 12.28 -17.87 3.49
C LEU A 272 13.41 -18.22 4.46
N ILE A 273 14.62 -18.14 3.95
CA ILE A 273 15.87 -18.26 4.70
C ILE A 273 16.53 -16.89 4.69
N VAL A 274 16.78 -16.34 5.87
CA VAL A 274 17.40 -15.03 6.08
C VAL A 274 18.55 -15.14 7.07
N PRO A 275 19.45 -14.14 7.18
CA PRO A 275 20.49 -14.12 8.21
C PRO A 275 19.90 -14.27 9.62
N GLU A 276 20.65 -14.90 10.52
CA GLU A 276 20.28 -14.95 11.94
C GLU A 276 20.20 -13.55 12.53
N SER A 277 19.14 -13.28 13.30
CA SER A 277 19.00 -12.02 14.02
C SER A 277 20.02 -11.83 15.11
N GLY A 278 20.24 -10.59 15.56
CA GLY A 278 21.06 -10.25 16.71
C GLY A 278 22.52 -9.90 16.39
N PHE A 279 22.92 -9.82 15.13
CA PHE A 279 24.25 -9.28 14.80
C PHE A 279 24.32 -7.76 15.00
N ILE A 280 25.54 -7.23 15.03
CA ILE A 280 25.81 -5.81 15.26
C ILE A 280 26.60 -5.24 14.10
N ILE A 281 26.18 -4.09 13.58
CA ILE A 281 26.94 -3.32 12.60
C ILE A 281 27.35 -1.96 13.17
N PRO A 282 28.47 -1.37 12.68
CA PRO A 282 28.83 0.00 13.05
C PRO A 282 27.89 1.00 12.39
N LYS A 283 27.68 2.17 12.99
CA LYS A 283 26.96 3.28 12.34
C LYS A 283 27.65 3.74 11.06
N GLU A 284 26.89 4.38 10.18
CA GLU A 284 27.41 4.99 8.93
C GLU A 284 28.21 4.00 8.07
N THR A 285 27.83 2.73 8.10
CA THR A 285 28.52 1.64 7.40
C THR A 285 27.54 0.97 6.45
N PRO A 286 27.81 0.97 5.13
CA PRO A 286 27.02 0.20 4.17
C PRO A 286 27.03 -1.29 4.50
N PHE A 287 25.89 -1.95 4.23
CA PHE A 287 25.75 -3.38 4.46
C PHE A 287 24.94 -4.04 3.35
N ILE A 288 25.00 -5.34 3.26
CA ILE A 288 24.21 -6.16 2.32
C ILE A 288 23.42 -7.17 3.15
N LEU A 289 22.14 -7.30 2.82
CA LEU A 289 21.33 -8.45 3.26
C LEU A 289 21.10 -9.38 2.09
N GLU A 290 21.18 -10.67 2.35
CA GLU A 290 20.96 -11.73 1.38
C GLU A 290 20.16 -12.86 2.02
N GLY A 291 19.13 -13.30 1.32
CA GLY A 291 18.29 -14.42 1.73
C GLY A 291 18.00 -15.36 0.56
N SER A 292 17.12 -16.31 0.76
CA SER A 292 16.67 -17.24 -0.27
C SER A 292 15.29 -17.80 0.06
N SER A 293 14.67 -18.52 -0.89
CA SER A 293 13.41 -19.24 -0.67
C SER A 293 13.54 -20.73 -0.90
N SER A 294 12.63 -21.49 -0.30
CA SER A 294 12.50 -22.93 -0.54
C SER A 294 11.00 -23.29 -0.60
N PRO A 295 10.48 -23.78 -1.74
CA PRO A 295 11.20 -23.93 -3.02
C PRO A 295 11.60 -22.57 -3.64
N TYR A 296 12.48 -22.61 -4.60
CA TYR A 296 12.84 -21.50 -5.45
C TYR A 296 12.39 -21.78 -6.88
N GLU A 297 11.73 -20.80 -7.50
CA GLU A 297 11.37 -20.83 -8.90
C GLU A 297 11.82 -19.52 -9.59
N PRO A 298 12.24 -19.57 -10.87
CA PRO A 298 12.70 -18.36 -11.58
C PRO A 298 11.66 -17.26 -11.75
N SER A 299 10.38 -17.57 -11.59
CA SER A 299 9.26 -16.61 -11.62
C SER A 299 9.12 -15.83 -10.33
N TYR A 300 9.77 -16.29 -9.24
CA TYR A 300 9.66 -15.61 -7.95
C TYR A 300 10.39 -14.27 -7.98
N THR A 301 9.80 -13.31 -7.31
CA THR A 301 10.42 -12.01 -7.06
C THR A 301 10.54 -11.72 -5.58
N PHE A 302 11.58 -10.98 -5.23
CA PHE A 302 11.94 -10.69 -3.87
C PHE A 302 12.09 -9.19 -3.66
N SER A 303 11.84 -8.74 -2.44
CA SER A 303 12.18 -7.39 -2.01
C SER A 303 12.54 -7.38 -0.53
N TRP A 304 13.44 -6.47 -0.14
CA TRP A 304 13.72 -6.16 1.25
C TRP A 304 13.00 -4.88 1.63
N GLU A 305 12.25 -4.93 2.73
CA GLU A 305 11.61 -3.78 3.35
C GLU A 305 12.18 -3.52 4.74
N GLN A 306 12.24 -2.27 5.14
CA GLN A 306 12.47 -1.92 6.53
C GLN A 306 11.11 -1.83 7.25
N ASN A 307 10.99 -2.50 8.40
CA ASN A 307 9.75 -2.60 9.18
C ASN A 307 9.91 -1.92 10.55
N ASP A 308 10.47 -0.71 10.56
CA ASP A 308 10.61 0.11 11.76
C ASP A 308 9.53 1.17 11.81
N ALA A 309 8.67 1.14 12.83
CA ALA A 309 7.64 2.14 13.01
C ALA A 309 8.21 3.49 13.47
N SER A 310 7.61 4.57 13.01
CA SER A 310 7.77 5.89 13.61
C SER A 310 6.66 6.12 14.65
N ASP A 311 6.91 6.90 15.69
CA ASP A 311 5.88 7.21 16.67
C ASP A 311 5.00 8.42 16.25
N GLU A 312 3.86 8.58 16.93
CA GLU A 312 2.85 9.59 16.66
C GLU A 312 3.27 11.03 16.92
N SER A 313 4.39 11.23 17.62
CA SER A 313 4.86 12.57 17.98
C SER A 313 5.39 13.36 16.79
N PHE A 314 5.36 12.75 15.62
CA PHE A 314 5.90 13.32 14.39
C PHE A 314 4.81 14.07 13.61
N SER A 315 4.49 15.27 14.08
CA SER A 315 3.71 16.24 13.31
C SER A 315 4.65 17.02 12.40
N MET A 316 4.55 16.83 11.08
CA MET A 316 5.14 17.78 10.15
C MET A 316 4.21 18.97 9.96
N ASN A 317 4.78 20.15 10.04
CA ASN A 317 4.09 21.34 9.56
C ASN A 317 3.91 21.19 8.03
N PRO A 318 2.69 21.31 7.47
CA PRO A 318 2.46 21.20 6.04
C PRO A 318 3.29 22.17 5.17
N THR A 319 3.93 23.15 5.78
CA THR A 319 4.81 24.12 5.13
C THR A 319 6.27 23.66 5.01
N ASP A 320 6.67 22.60 5.72
CA ASP A 320 8.03 22.07 5.65
C ASP A 320 8.11 20.96 4.60
N GLN A 321 8.43 21.32 3.37
CA GLN A 321 8.52 20.43 2.20
C GLN A 321 9.75 19.50 2.20
N GLN A 322 10.36 19.21 3.34
CA GLN A 322 11.49 18.29 3.43
C GLN A 322 11.05 16.90 3.93
N LEU A 323 10.85 15.99 3.02
CA LEU A 323 10.66 14.55 3.26
C LEU A 323 11.84 13.77 2.68
N PRO A 324 12.18 12.59 3.28
CA PRO A 324 11.75 12.06 4.56
C PRO A 324 12.61 12.55 5.73
N PHE A 325 12.03 12.65 6.92
CA PHE A 325 12.83 12.88 8.14
C PHE A 325 13.40 11.56 8.64
N PHE A 326 14.70 11.46 8.63
CA PHE A 326 15.40 10.32 9.21
C PHE A 326 15.64 10.55 10.69
N LEU A 327 14.96 9.75 11.52
CA LEU A 327 15.17 9.81 12.96
C LEU A 327 16.36 8.94 13.39
N PRO A 328 17.10 9.34 14.44
CA PRO A 328 18.29 8.60 14.84
C PRO A 328 17.96 7.21 15.39
N ASP A 329 16.85 7.04 16.07
CA ASP A 329 16.53 5.87 16.90
C ASP A 329 15.28 5.09 16.47
N LYS A 330 14.50 5.59 15.52
CA LYS A 330 13.23 4.99 15.08
C LYS A 330 12.85 5.37 13.64
N GLY A 331 11.81 4.72 13.14
CA GLY A 331 11.31 4.95 11.78
C GLY A 331 12.22 4.37 10.68
N PRO A 332 11.72 4.30 9.47
CA PRO A 332 12.46 3.74 8.35
C PRO A 332 13.58 4.68 7.88
N LEU A 333 14.71 4.10 7.46
CA LEU A 333 15.86 4.79 6.86
C LEU A 333 16.03 4.42 5.38
N PHE A 334 15.37 3.35 4.91
CA PHE A 334 15.58 2.82 3.57
C PHE A 334 14.26 2.69 2.84
N SER A 335 14.28 3.15 1.59
CA SER A 335 13.13 3.08 0.69
C SER A 335 12.80 1.64 0.31
N THR A 336 11.52 1.33 0.16
CA THR A 336 11.08 0.09 -0.46
C THR A 336 11.38 0.13 -1.96
N VAL A 337 12.04 -0.91 -2.46
CA VAL A 337 12.34 -1.09 -3.88
C VAL A 337 11.41 -2.16 -4.44
N GLY A 338 10.96 -1.97 -5.68
CA GLY A 338 10.10 -2.93 -6.37
C GLY A 338 10.70 -4.35 -6.40
N PRO A 339 9.86 -5.39 -6.33
CA PRO A 339 10.32 -6.77 -6.29
C PRO A 339 10.97 -7.16 -7.62
N THR A 340 12.13 -7.80 -7.54
CA THR A 340 12.86 -8.37 -8.69
C THR A 340 13.28 -9.82 -8.42
N PRO A 341 13.61 -10.61 -9.43
CA PRO A 341 14.14 -11.96 -9.21
C PRO A 341 15.41 -11.98 -8.37
N GLU A 342 16.26 -10.94 -8.45
CA GLU A 342 17.49 -10.77 -7.70
C GLU A 342 17.31 -10.02 -6.37
N GLY A 343 16.10 -9.57 -6.08
CA GLY A 343 15.78 -8.77 -4.90
C GLY A 343 16.01 -9.47 -3.55
N TYR A 344 16.30 -10.78 -3.58
CA TYR A 344 16.73 -11.54 -2.39
C TYR A 344 18.07 -11.03 -1.82
N ARG A 345 18.86 -10.30 -2.63
CA ARG A 345 20.12 -9.67 -2.22
C ARG A 345 20.07 -8.18 -2.48
N ARG A 346 20.26 -7.37 -1.45
CA ARG A 346 20.19 -5.91 -1.53
C ARG A 346 21.27 -5.24 -0.69
N SER A 347 21.90 -4.19 -1.25
CA SER A 347 22.78 -3.26 -0.54
C SER A 347 21.97 -2.11 0.10
N PHE A 348 22.46 -1.61 1.20
CA PHE A 348 21.92 -0.48 1.95
C PHE A 348 23.02 0.54 2.25
N PRO A 349 22.95 1.78 1.70
CA PRO A 349 21.98 2.24 0.69
C PRO A 349 22.17 1.55 -0.68
N ALA A 350 21.50 2.06 -1.72
CA ALA A 350 21.65 1.54 -3.08
C ALA A 350 23.13 1.44 -3.51
N MET A 351 23.49 0.41 -4.28
CA MET A 351 24.89 0.12 -4.65
C MET A 351 25.51 1.29 -5.41
N GLU A 352 24.76 1.96 -6.27
CA GLU A 352 25.20 3.12 -7.04
C GLU A 352 25.69 4.23 -6.11
N SER A 353 24.94 4.52 -5.04
CA SER A 353 25.32 5.52 -4.04
C SER A 353 26.62 5.14 -3.31
N ILE A 354 26.78 3.85 -2.98
CA ILE A 354 28.00 3.34 -2.34
C ILE A 354 29.22 3.51 -3.25
N LEU A 355 29.06 3.20 -4.55
CA LEU A 355 30.15 3.31 -5.54
C LEU A 355 30.56 4.77 -5.79
N GLU A 356 29.65 5.70 -5.64
CA GLU A 356 29.90 7.14 -5.70
C GLU A 356 30.46 7.72 -4.38
N ASN A 357 30.65 6.87 -3.39
CA ASN A 357 31.04 7.27 -2.02
C ASN A 357 30.01 8.25 -1.40
N ASN A 358 28.77 8.14 -1.81
CA ASN A 358 27.60 8.79 -1.23
C ASN A 358 26.85 7.77 -0.37
N TYR A 359 26.62 8.07 0.89
CA TYR A 359 25.94 7.17 1.84
C TYR A 359 24.48 7.55 2.06
N GLU A 360 23.97 8.37 1.21
CA GLU A 360 22.56 8.73 1.06
C GLU A 360 22.14 8.48 -0.37
N THR A 361 20.96 7.93 -0.57
CA THR A 361 20.37 7.79 -1.91
C THR A 361 19.39 8.92 -2.13
N GLU A 362 19.58 9.66 -3.21
CA GLU A 362 18.71 10.76 -3.59
C GLU A 362 17.99 10.45 -4.90
N ILE A 363 16.74 10.89 -4.99
CA ILE A 363 15.96 10.85 -6.23
C ILE A 363 15.52 12.26 -6.61
N ASN A 364 15.38 12.48 -7.92
CA ASN A 364 14.77 13.72 -8.42
C ASN A 364 13.25 13.49 -8.58
N ASP A 365 12.49 14.09 -7.69
CA ASP A 365 11.04 14.05 -7.73
C ASP A 365 10.52 15.40 -8.24
N TYR A 366 10.07 15.42 -9.51
CA TYR A 366 9.58 16.62 -10.22
C TYR A 366 10.47 17.87 -10.06
N GLY A 367 11.79 17.70 -10.07
CA GLY A 367 12.74 18.80 -9.93
C GLY A 367 13.18 19.09 -8.50
N THR A 368 12.66 18.36 -7.52
CA THR A 368 13.12 18.41 -6.13
C THR A 368 13.99 17.18 -5.82
N MET A 369 15.20 17.42 -5.30
CA MET A 369 16.04 16.31 -4.83
C MET A 369 15.54 15.87 -3.45
N LEU A 370 15.17 14.58 -3.34
CA LEU A 370 14.73 13.96 -2.11
C LEU A 370 15.70 12.86 -1.71
N THR A 371 16.19 12.90 -0.48
CA THR A 371 16.92 11.78 0.10
C THR A 371 15.93 10.70 0.50
N VAL A 372 16.05 9.51 -0.06
CA VAL A 372 15.13 8.39 0.16
C VAL A 372 15.77 7.22 0.91
N GLU A 373 17.10 7.23 1.05
CA GLU A 373 17.84 6.31 1.91
C GLU A 373 18.95 7.02 2.64
N LYS A 374 19.18 6.63 3.89
CA LYS A 374 20.25 7.14 4.74
C LYS A 374 20.78 6.06 5.66
N LEU A 375 22.10 5.97 5.77
CA LEU A 375 22.71 5.06 6.73
C LEU A 375 22.36 5.44 8.17
N PRO A 376 22.16 4.45 9.04
CA PRO A 376 21.91 4.70 10.47
C PRO A 376 23.13 5.40 11.10
N PHE A 377 22.88 6.55 11.71
CA PHE A 377 23.91 7.45 12.25
C PHE A 377 23.95 7.50 13.79
N ALA A 378 23.07 6.72 14.43
CA ALA A 378 23.01 6.58 15.88
C ALA A 378 22.80 5.11 16.27
N SER A 379 22.91 4.80 17.58
CA SER A 379 22.54 3.49 18.11
C SER A 379 21.05 3.25 17.94
N ARG A 380 20.69 2.15 17.28
CA ARG A 380 19.29 1.74 17.12
C ARG A 380 19.16 0.27 16.74
N GLU A 381 18.01 -0.30 16.92
CA GLU A 381 17.61 -1.53 16.24
C GLU A 381 17.16 -1.23 14.80
N LEU A 382 17.40 -2.20 13.92
CA LEU A 382 16.87 -2.24 12.57
C LEU A 382 16.09 -3.53 12.38
N ASN A 383 14.83 -3.38 11.99
CA ASN A 383 13.94 -4.48 11.65
C ASN A 383 13.77 -4.53 10.14
N MET A 384 14.44 -5.49 9.51
CA MET A 384 14.37 -5.70 8.08
C MET A 384 13.53 -6.93 7.78
N ARG A 385 12.91 -6.94 6.62
CA ARG A 385 11.99 -7.99 6.20
C ARG A 385 12.29 -8.39 4.75
N LEU A 386 12.58 -9.67 4.52
CA LEU A 386 12.61 -10.23 3.17
C LEU A 386 11.21 -10.70 2.78
N LEU A 387 10.79 -10.33 1.59
CA LEU A 387 9.51 -10.72 0.99
C LEU A 387 9.76 -11.60 -0.22
N VAL A 388 8.89 -12.58 -0.45
CA VAL A 388 8.81 -13.37 -1.68
C VAL A 388 7.40 -13.31 -2.25
N ARG A 389 7.30 -13.20 -3.59
CA ARG A 389 6.07 -13.28 -4.37
C ARG A 389 6.24 -14.34 -5.45
N THR A 390 5.31 -15.28 -5.54
CA THR A 390 5.38 -16.35 -6.54
C THR A 390 4.98 -15.88 -7.94
N ASN A 391 4.23 -14.78 -8.03
CA ASN A 391 3.72 -14.19 -9.27
C ASN A 391 2.85 -15.14 -10.11
N ASP A 392 2.18 -16.10 -9.48
CA ASP A 392 1.23 -16.95 -10.18
C ASP A 392 0.05 -16.10 -10.68
N PRO A 393 -0.30 -16.17 -11.99
CA PRO A 393 -1.35 -15.33 -12.55
C PRO A 393 -2.76 -15.73 -12.14
N TYR A 394 -2.96 -16.89 -11.53
CA TYR A 394 -4.26 -17.38 -11.08
C TYR A 394 -4.47 -17.15 -9.59
N ALA A 395 -3.41 -17.31 -8.80
CA ALA A 395 -3.41 -17.02 -7.36
C ALA A 395 -1.96 -16.94 -6.86
N GLY A 396 -1.38 -15.75 -6.83
CA GLY A 396 -0.04 -15.56 -6.31
C GLY A 396 0.03 -15.86 -4.81
N SER A 397 1.17 -16.37 -4.37
CA SER A 397 1.48 -16.56 -2.96
C SER A 397 2.50 -15.52 -2.51
N PHE A 398 2.36 -15.13 -1.27
CA PHE A 398 3.24 -14.18 -0.60
C PHE A 398 3.71 -14.76 0.73
N ASN A 399 4.97 -14.55 1.05
CA ASN A 399 5.52 -14.80 2.37
C ASN A 399 6.56 -13.76 2.73
N HIS A 400 6.81 -13.59 4.02
CA HIS A 400 7.89 -12.73 4.51
C HIS A 400 8.61 -13.36 5.70
N LYS A 401 9.82 -12.88 5.97
CA LYS A 401 10.59 -13.24 7.16
C LYS A 401 11.43 -12.07 7.65
N ASN A 402 11.45 -11.88 8.96
CA ASN A 402 12.13 -10.77 9.61
C ASN A 402 13.58 -11.09 9.94
N VAL A 403 14.41 -10.04 9.93
CA VAL A 403 15.77 -10.01 10.46
C VAL A 403 15.90 -8.78 11.33
N GLN A 404 16.25 -8.95 12.60
CA GLN A 404 16.50 -7.87 13.52
C GLN A 404 17.99 -7.81 13.87
N PHE A 405 18.59 -6.63 13.83
CA PHE A 405 19.98 -6.42 14.23
C PHE A 405 20.19 -5.02 14.82
N PHE A 406 21.35 -4.82 15.44
CA PHE A 406 21.65 -3.59 16.18
C PHE A 406 22.74 -2.77 15.51
N VAL A 407 22.56 -1.46 15.50
CA VAL A 407 23.57 -0.48 15.06
C VAL A 407 24.28 0.08 16.28
N ALA A 408 25.59 -0.12 16.36
CA ALA A 408 26.43 0.44 17.41
C ALA A 408 26.83 1.88 17.09
N GLY A 409 26.12 2.84 17.67
CA GLY A 409 26.40 4.28 17.46
C GLY A 409 27.73 4.79 18.03
N THR A 410 28.40 3.97 18.85
CA THR A 410 29.73 4.27 19.39
C THR A 410 30.87 3.73 18.51
N SER A 411 30.55 2.93 17.49
CA SER A 411 31.49 2.31 16.56
C SER A 411 31.17 2.73 15.13
N GLY A 412 32.20 2.99 14.31
CA GLY A 412 32.02 3.33 12.90
C GLY A 412 32.36 4.79 12.55
N PRO A 413 32.26 5.15 11.26
CA PRO A 413 32.02 4.24 10.15
C PRO A 413 33.14 3.21 9.96
N PHE A 414 32.82 2.05 9.35
CA PHE A 414 33.84 1.11 8.89
C PHE A 414 34.74 1.79 7.87
N ARG A 415 36.04 1.72 8.06
CA ARG A 415 37.02 2.33 7.16
C ARG A 415 38.15 1.35 6.84
N VAL A 416 38.52 1.28 5.58
CA VAL A 416 39.75 0.64 5.14
C VAL A 416 40.90 1.62 5.41
N LEU A 417 41.73 1.33 6.40
CA LEU A 417 42.85 2.22 6.78
C LEU A 417 44.13 1.94 5.99
N SER A 418 44.23 0.77 5.37
CA SER A 418 45.29 0.41 4.45
C SER A 418 44.75 0.34 3.03
N GLN A 419 45.59 0.64 2.04
CA GLN A 419 45.20 0.55 0.62
C GLN A 419 44.03 1.51 0.25
N ASN A 420 43.96 2.64 0.93
CA ASN A 420 42.96 3.69 0.70
C ASN A 420 43.50 4.82 -0.21
N ASP A 421 44.63 4.61 -0.82
CA ASP A 421 45.21 5.48 -1.85
C ASP A 421 44.91 4.93 -3.25
N SER A 422 45.25 5.69 -4.27
CA SER A 422 45.04 5.31 -5.66
C SER A 422 46.05 4.25 -6.20
N THR A 423 46.71 3.51 -5.34
CA THR A 423 47.66 2.47 -5.71
C THR A 423 46.94 1.32 -6.45
N VAL A 424 47.32 1.12 -7.68
CA VAL A 424 46.81 -0.01 -8.49
C VAL A 424 47.58 -1.26 -8.10
N TRP A 425 46.88 -2.26 -7.63
CA TRP A 425 47.46 -3.57 -7.36
C TRP A 425 47.56 -4.37 -8.66
N SER A 426 48.75 -4.75 -9.05
CA SER A 426 48.93 -5.69 -10.14
C SER A 426 48.82 -7.12 -9.61
N VAL A 427 48.03 -7.93 -10.28
CA VAL A 427 47.93 -9.37 -10.06
C VAL A 427 49.13 -10.06 -10.66
#